data_a3bd6bb2e825fcbb2ddf825ff23eff52
#
_entry.id   a3bd6bb2e825fcbb2ddf825ff23eff52
#
_cell.length_a   1.000
_cell.length_b   1.000
_cell.length_c   1.000
_cell.angle_alpha   90.00
_cell.angle_beta   90.00
_cell.angle_gamma   90.00
#
_symmetry.space_group_name_H-M   'P 1'
#
loop_
_entity.id
_entity.type
_entity.pdbx_description
1 polymer ?
#
loop_
_entity_poly.entity_id
_entity_poly.type
_entity_poly.pdbx_seq_one_letter_code
_entity_poly.pdbx_strand_id
1 'polypeptide(L)'
;EEDSEAKDIKGPIDAPLTFSEVLPYLLGVIIIGLLIYLLLRYLKREKPIEIITPKAEVVLPPFEIALTQLEELKIKKKWQNGEIKAYYSDLSEIVRTYIEDGLHTPAMEMLTDDIIDRLKARKIETAQLSILLNTADMAKFAKAQPTSAENELAITFAFEFIHQTKPQDNDE
;
A
#
# COMPACT_ATOMS: atom_id res chain seq x y z
N GLU A 1 -35.58 -80.53 -1.17
CA GLU A 1 -34.17 -80.22 -1.30
C GLU A 1 -34.04 -79.19 -2.40
N GLU A 2 -33.99 -77.93 -1.97
CA GLU A 2 -33.93 -76.79 -2.86
C GLU A 2 -32.54 -76.14 -2.69
N ASP A 3 -31.71 -76.39 -3.67
CA ASP A 3 -30.37 -75.96 -3.74
C ASP A 3 -30.41 -74.45 -4.12
N SER A 4 -30.24 -73.56 -3.13
CA SER A 4 -30.13 -72.12 -3.37
C SER A 4 -28.70 -71.77 -3.74
N GLU A 5 -28.40 -71.72 -5.04
CA GLU A 5 -27.15 -71.17 -5.59
C GLU A 5 -26.99 -69.69 -5.11
N ALA A 6 -26.01 -69.49 -4.25
CA ALA A 6 -25.56 -68.16 -3.82
C ALA A 6 -24.95 -67.47 -5.01
N LYS A 7 -25.63 -66.39 -5.48
CA LYS A 7 -25.18 -65.57 -6.60
C LYS A 7 -23.95 -64.78 -6.17
N ASP A 8 -22.86 -65.05 -6.86
CA ASP A 8 -21.57 -64.45 -6.62
C ASP A 8 -21.61 -62.92 -6.75
N ILE A 9 -21.05 -62.22 -5.73
CA ILE A 9 -21.05 -60.77 -5.68
C ILE A 9 -19.98 -60.28 -6.68
N LYS A 10 -20.44 -59.62 -7.75
CA LYS A 10 -19.55 -58.99 -8.71
C LYS A 10 -18.59 -58.02 -8.01
N GLY A 11 -17.29 -58.28 -8.13
CA GLY A 11 -16.23 -57.38 -7.67
C GLY A 11 -16.32 -56.00 -8.30
N PRO A 12 -15.70 -54.99 -7.69
CA PRO A 12 -15.70 -53.62 -8.22
C PRO A 12 -15.17 -53.61 -9.65
N ILE A 13 -15.91 -52.97 -10.54
CA ILE A 13 -15.51 -52.78 -11.93
C ILE A 13 -14.45 -51.70 -11.94
N ASP A 14 -13.19 -52.07 -12.13
CA ASP A 14 -12.09 -51.13 -12.44
C ASP A 14 -12.34 -50.58 -13.86
N ALA A 15 -13.04 -49.46 -13.91
CA ALA A 15 -13.19 -48.70 -15.16
C ALA A 15 -11.89 -47.95 -15.43
N PRO A 16 -11.18 -48.22 -16.54
CA PRO A 16 -9.99 -47.48 -16.89
C PRO A 16 -10.40 -46.01 -17.15
N LEU A 17 -9.70 -45.09 -16.48
CA LEU A 17 -9.94 -43.63 -16.67
C LEU A 17 -9.82 -43.28 -18.16
N THR A 18 -10.94 -43.00 -18.79
CA THR A 18 -10.99 -42.64 -20.19
C THR A 18 -10.52 -41.21 -20.39
N PHE A 19 -9.69 -40.96 -21.40
CA PHE A 19 -9.13 -39.63 -21.72
C PHE A 19 -10.21 -38.54 -21.80
N SER A 20 -11.43 -38.89 -22.21
CA SER A 20 -12.59 -38.00 -22.28
C SER A 20 -13.11 -37.54 -20.92
N GLU A 21 -12.84 -38.30 -19.84
CA GLU A 21 -13.26 -37.90 -18.47
C GLU A 21 -12.24 -36.97 -17.82
N VAL A 22 -10.97 -37.08 -18.17
CA VAL A 22 -9.89 -36.25 -17.62
C VAL A 22 -9.82 -34.89 -18.34
N LEU A 23 -10.17 -34.84 -19.64
CA LEU A 23 -10.09 -33.66 -20.48
C LEU A 23 -10.82 -32.42 -19.90
N PRO A 24 -12.08 -32.51 -19.38
CA PRO A 24 -12.76 -31.33 -18.85
C PRO A 24 -12.10 -30.79 -17.56
N TYR A 25 -11.52 -31.65 -16.74
CA TYR A 25 -10.80 -31.20 -15.53
C TYR A 25 -9.49 -30.48 -15.90
N LEU A 26 -8.76 -30.99 -16.88
CA LEU A 26 -7.54 -30.38 -17.37
C LEU A 26 -7.82 -29.01 -18.02
N LEU A 27 -8.91 -28.90 -18.77
CA LEU A 27 -9.38 -27.63 -19.32
C LEU A 27 -9.76 -26.63 -18.23
N GLY A 28 -10.44 -27.09 -17.16
CA GLY A 28 -10.81 -26.30 -16.01
C GLY A 28 -9.59 -25.72 -15.29
N VAL A 29 -8.54 -26.52 -15.06
CA VAL A 29 -7.29 -26.07 -14.44
C VAL A 29 -6.58 -25.00 -15.29
N ILE A 30 -6.56 -25.18 -16.61
CA ILE A 30 -5.97 -24.20 -17.53
C ILE A 30 -6.74 -22.85 -17.47
N ILE A 31 -8.07 -22.90 -17.47
CA ILE A 31 -8.91 -21.68 -17.38
C ILE A 31 -8.69 -20.97 -16.04
N ILE A 32 -8.67 -21.70 -14.93
CA ILE A 32 -8.41 -21.14 -13.61
C ILE A 32 -7.01 -20.53 -13.55
N GLY A 33 -5.98 -21.22 -14.07
CA GLY A 33 -4.62 -20.69 -14.14
C GLY A 33 -4.53 -19.41 -14.97
N LEU A 34 -5.24 -19.35 -16.10
CA LEU A 34 -5.31 -18.15 -16.95
C LEU A 34 -6.00 -16.98 -16.23
N LEU A 35 -7.11 -17.25 -15.52
CA LEU A 35 -7.81 -16.23 -14.75
C LEU A 35 -6.94 -15.68 -13.62
N ILE A 36 -6.24 -16.54 -12.87
CA ILE A 36 -5.30 -16.13 -11.83
C ILE A 36 -4.15 -15.31 -12.44
N TYR A 37 -3.59 -15.74 -13.58
CA TYR A 37 -2.56 -15.00 -14.30
C TYR A 37 -3.04 -13.61 -14.72
N LEU A 38 -4.24 -13.50 -15.32
CA LEU A 38 -4.84 -12.24 -15.72
C LEU A 38 -5.14 -11.34 -14.51
N LEU A 39 -5.62 -11.91 -13.41
CA LEU A 39 -5.86 -11.19 -12.16
C LEU A 39 -4.55 -10.65 -11.57
N LEU A 40 -3.52 -11.47 -11.49
CA LEU A 40 -2.19 -11.05 -11.02
C LEU A 40 -1.57 -9.99 -11.94
N ARG A 41 -1.75 -10.13 -13.25
CA ARG A 41 -1.30 -9.13 -14.24
C ARG A 41 -2.08 -7.83 -14.12
N TYR A 42 -3.38 -7.90 -13.83
CA TYR A 42 -4.22 -6.73 -13.59
C TYR A 42 -3.82 -6.01 -12.29
N LEU A 43 -3.57 -6.76 -11.21
CA LEU A 43 -3.11 -6.22 -9.92
C LEU A 43 -1.66 -5.70 -10.00
N LYS A 44 -0.80 -6.33 -10.84
CA LYS A 44 0.56 -5.85 -11.13
C LYS A 44 0.63 -4.81 -12.24
N ARG A 45 -0.48 -4.23 -12.66
CA ARG A 45 -0.45 -3.01 -13.46
C ARG A 45 0.06 -1.86 -12.58
N GLU A 46 1.32 -1.94 -12.22
CA GLU A 46 2.12 -0.76 -11.95
C GLU A 46 1.93 0.13 -13.19
N LYS A 47 1.55 1.37 -12.95
CA LYS A 47 1.51 2.38 -14.02
C LYS A 47 2.85 2.28 -14.74
N PRO A 48 2.89 2.21 -16.09
CA PRO A 48 4.17 2.22 -16.77
C PRO A 48 4.95 3.43 -16.23
N ILE A 49 6.09 3.17 -15.62
CA ILE A 49 7.10 4.19 -15.41
C ILE A 49 7.42 4.61 -16.84
N GLU A 50 6.89 5.73 -17.29
CA GLU A 50 7.39 6.38 -18.48
C GLU A 50 8.88 6.59 -18.21
N ILE A 51 9.70 5.80 -18.90
CA ILE A 51 11.14 6.07 -18.98
C ILE A 51 11.23 7.36 -19.78
N ILE A 52 11.10 8.48 -19.07
CA ILE A 52 11.41 9.79 -19.59
C ILE A 52 12.92 9.73 -19.80
N THR A 53 13.34 9.65 -21.07
CA THR A 53 14.73 9.92 -21.46
C THR A 53 15.19 11.20 -20.74
N PRO A 54 16.40 11.24 -20.15
CA PRO A 54 16.84 12.36 -19.33
C PRO A 54 17.00 13.61 -20.20
N LYS A 55 15.92 14.37 -20.39
CA LYS A 55 15.98 15.82 -20.53
C LYS A 55 16.45 16.30 -19.17
N ALA A 56 17.53 17.05 -19.08
CA ALA A 56 18.15 17.52 -17.84
C ALA A 56 17.09 17.68 -16.75
N GLU A 57 17.02 16.69 -15.87
CA GLU A 57 16.01 16.59 -14.81
C GLU A 57 16.33 17.74 -13.86
N VAL A 58 15.47 18.73 -13.83
CA VAL A 58 15.46 19.66 -12.71
C VAL A 58 15.11 18.78 -11.52
N VAL A 59 16.14 18.34 -10.79
CA VAL A 59 15.95 17.56 -9.57
C VAL A 59 15.27 18.50 -8.59
N LEU A 60 13.94 18.40 -8.53
CA LEU A 60 13.15 19.18 -7.58
C LEU A 60 13.62 18.84 -6.16
N PRO A 61 13.79 19.83 -5.31
CA PRO A 61 14.13 19.59 -3.91
C PRO A 61 13.10 18.69 -3.24
N PRO A 62 13.49 17.81 -2.30
CA PRO A 62 12.57 16.90 -1.62
C PRO A 62 11.34 17.57 -1.00
N PHE A 63 11.47 18.80 -0.52
CA PHE A 63 10.35 19.55 0.04
C PHE A 63 9.32 19.95 -1.02
N GLU A 64 9.72 20.30 -2.25
CA GLU A 64 8.80 20.63 -3.34
C GLU A 64 8.03 19.41 -3.82
N ILE A 65 8.71 18.26 -3.91
CA ILE A 65 8.09 16.98 -4.25
C ILE A 65 7.01 16.64 -3.21
N ALA A 66 7.36 16.73 -1.93
CA ALA A 66 6.45 16.42 -0.84
C ALA A 66 5.24 17.37 -0.80
N LEU A 67 5.45 18.68 -0.98
CA LEU A 67 4.34 19.65 -1.03
C LEU A 67 3.39 19.37 -2.20
N THR A 68 3.93 19.07 -3.38
CA THR A 68 3.14 18.71 -4.56
C THR A 68 2.30 17.45 -4.29
N GLN A 69 2.89 16.42 -3.70
CA GLN A 69 2.19 15.18 -3.37
C GLN A 69 1.10 15.40 -2.31
N LEU A 70 1.32 16.28 -1.32
CA LEU A 70 0.28 16.64 -0.34
C LEU A 70 -0.90 17.36 -0.99
N GLU A 71 -0.65 18.29 -1.93
CA GLU A 71 -1.72 18.95 -2.68
C GLU A 71 -2.52 17.95 -3.53
N GLU A 72 -1.83 17.03 -4.20
CA GLU A 72 -2.50 15.94 -4.94
C GLU A 72 -3.36 15.07 -4.02
N LEU A 73 -2.85 14.72 -2.84
CA LEU A 73 -3.60 13.92 -1.86
C LEU A 73 -4.86 14.64 -1.40
N LYS A 74 -4.78 15.96 -1.19
CA LYS A 74 -5.92 16.80 -0.82
C LYS A 74 -6.99 16.80 -1.93
N ILE A 75 -6.59 16.90 -3.19
CA ILE A 75 -7.49 16.88 -4.35
C ILE A 75 -8.19 15.52 -4.50
N LYS A 76 -7.53 14.42 -4.19
CA LYS A 76 -8.08 13.05 -4.29
C LYS A 76 -9.25 12.79 -3.33
N LYS A 77 -9.44 13.59 -2.30
CA LYS A 77 -10.56 13.52 -1.32
C LYS A 77 -10.79 12.10 -0.75
N LYS A 78 -9.73 11.33 -0.55
CA LYS A 78 -9.84 9.91 -0.14
C LYS A 78 -10.62 9.71 1.15
N TRP A 79 -10.33 10.49 2.19
CA TRP A 79 -11.04 10.34 3.46
C TRP A 79 -12.51 10.75 3.38
N GLN A 80 -12.87 11.74 2.56
CA GLN A 80 -14.26 12.13 2.31
C GLN A 80 -15.05 11.03 1.61
N ASN A 81 -14.37 10.21 0.79
CA ASN A 81 -14.94 9.05 0.11
C ASN A 81 -14.98 7.78 0.99
N GLY A 82 -14.59 7.87 2.27
CA GLY A 82 -14.54 6.75 3.20
C GLY A 82 -13.26 5.90 3.13
N GLU A 83 -12.28 6.29 2.32
CA GLU A 83 -11.01 5.58 2.13
C GLU A 83 -9.96 6.00 3.18
N ILE A 84 -10.33 5.98 4.48
CA ILE A 84 -9.52 6.46 5.60
C ILE A 84 -8.14 5.80 5.62
N LYS A 85 -8.09 4.47 5.53
CA LYS A 85 -6.83 3.73 5.55
C LYS A 85 -5.91 4.13 4.39
N ALA A 86 -6.45 4.27 3.18
CA ALA A 86 -5.68 4.66 2.00
C ALA A 86 -5.16 6.11 2.14
N TYR A 87 -5.98 7.02 2.67
CA TYR A 87 -5.58 8.39 2.96
C TYR A 87 -4.38 8.46 3.89
N TYR A 88 -4.46 7.80 5.06
CA TYR A 88 -3.35 7.81 6.04
C TYR A 88 -2.14 7.01 5.58
N SER A 89 -2.30 6.02 4.71
CA SER A 89 -1.16 5.33 4.09
C SER A 89 -0.38 6.29 3.21
N ASP A 90 -1.06 6.97 2.28
CA ASP A 90 -0.41 7.95 1.39
C ASP A 90 0.19 9.12 2.19
N LEU A 91 -0.56 9.68 3.15
CA LEU A 91 -0.10 10.81 3.96
C LEU A 91 1.16 10.48 4.75
N SER A 92 1.18 9.32 5.43
CA SER A 92 2.35 8.89 6.19
C SER A 92 3.54 8.54 5.30
N GLU A 93 3.30 8.01 4.10
CA GLU A 93 4.35 7.70 3.12
C GLU A 93 5.01 9.00 2.62
N ILE A 94 4.23 10.00 2.20
CA ILE A 94 4.75 11.29 1.75
C ILE A 94 5.65 11.93 2.82
N VAL A 95 5.17 11.97 4.07
CA VAL A 95 5.92 12.60 5.17
C VAL A 95 7.19 11.81 5.50
N ARG A 96 7.14 10.47 5.53
CA ARG A 96 8.31 9.63 5.79
C ARG A 96 9.34 9.73 4.67
N THR A 97 8.92 9.74 3.42
CA THR A 97 9.80 9.96 2.26
C THR A 97 10.49 11.32 2.36
N TYR A 98 9.76 12.38 2.71
CA TYR A 98 10.37 13.69 2.93
C TYR A 98 11.39 13.69 4.07
N ILE A 99 11.11 13.01 5.18
CA ILE A 99 12.06 12.89 6.31
C ILE A 99 13.32 12.12 5.86
N GLU A 100 13.17 11.13 5.01
CA GLU A 100 14.30 10.34 4.49
C GLU A 100 15.14 11.15 3.51
N ASP A 101 14.54 11.71 2.48
CA ASP A 101 15.23 12.40 1.40
C ASP A 101 15.68 13.81 1.80
N GLY A 102 14.84 14.56 2.50
CA GLY A 102 15.08 15.94 2.90
C GLY A 102 15.86 16.10 4.19
N LEU A 103 15.62 15.25 5.19
CA LEU A 103 16.26 15.33 6.50
C LEU A 103 17.30 14.23 6.74
N HIS A 104 17.56 13.35 5.76
CA HIS A 104 18.54 12.27 5.82
C HIS A 104 18.37 11.37 7.06
N THR A 105 17.13 10.99 7.33
CA THR A 105 16.75 10.09 8.42
C THR A 105 15.95 8.92 7.83
N PRO A 106 16.36 7.66 7.96
CA PRO A 106 15.76 6.51 7.26
C PRO A 106 14.36 6.18 7.81
N ALA A 107 13.41 7.12 7.63
CA ALA A 107 12.09 7.08 8.25
C ALA A 107 11.16 6.02 7.65
N MET A 108 11.45 5.50 6.46
CA MET A 108 10.63 4.46 5.83
C MET A 108 10.74 3.13 6.57
N GLU A 109 11.89 2.84 7.18
CA GLU A 109 12.17 1.59 7.88
C GLU A 109 12.03 1.71 9.41
N MET A 110 11.79 2.92 9.94
CA MET A 110 11.74 3.19 11.38
C MET A 110 10.31 3.16 11.93
N LEU A 111 10.19 2.83 13.23
CA LEU A 111 8.95 3.03 13.98
C LEU A 111 8.71 4.54 14.20
N THR A 112 7.44 4.91 14.40
CA THR A 112 7.05 6.31 14.61
C THR A 112 7.81 6.93 15.80
N ASP A 113 7.93 6.22 16.92
CA ASP A 113 8.62 6.73 18.11
C ASP A 113 10.11 6.96 17.86
N ASP A 114 10.77 6.06 17.12
CA ASP A 114 12.19 6.18 16.77
C ASP A 114 12.45 7.39 15.86
N ILE A 115 11.53 7.67 14.91
CA ILE A 115 11.60 8.86 14.05
C ILE A 115 11.52 10.12 14.92
N ILE A 116 10.52 10.19 15.79
CA ILE A 116 10.28 11.34 16.66
C ILE A 116 11.49 11.60 17.57
N ASP A 117 12.05 10.58 18.20
CA ASP A 117 13.21 10.72 19.08
C ASP A 117 14.45 11.17 18.31
N ARG A 118 14.67 10.64 17.10
CA ARG A 118 15.79 11.06 16.25
C ARG A 118 15.68 12.50 15.78
N LEU A 119 14.48 12.97 15.44
CA LEU A 119 14.25 14.35 15.03
C LEU A 119 14.37 15.31 16.22
N LYS A 120 13.87 14.94 17.42
CA LYS A 120 14.06 15.70 18.66
C LYS A 120 15.54 15.86 19.01
N ALA A 121 16.34 14.81 18.85
CA ALA A 121 17.79 14.89 19.10
C ALA A 121 18.48 15.92 18.17
N ARG A 122 17.90 16.19 17.02
CA ARG A 122 18.33 17.24 16.06
C ARG A 122 17.68 18.61 16.32
N LYS A 123 16.94 18.76 17.43
CA LYS A 123 16.21 19.99 17.83
C LYS A 123 15.10 20.40 16.82
N ILE A 124 14.54 19.45 16.11
CA ILE A 124 13.38 19.67 15.22
C ILE A 124 12.11 19.54 16.06
N GLU A 125 11.17 20.49 15.90
CA GLU A 125 9.87 20.42 16.54
C GLU A 125 9.06 19.24 15.96
N THR A 126 8.52 18.39 16.86
CA THR A 126 7.89 17.13 16.45
C THR A 126 6.50 16.89 17.02
N ALA A 127 5.95 17.83 17.79
CA ALA A 127 4.67 17.61 18.45
C ALA A 127 3.54 17.29 17.46
N GLN A 128 3.38 18.11 16.43
CA GLN A 128 2.37 17.91 15.38
C GLN A 128 2.66 16.67 14.52
N LEU A 129 3.92 16.44 14.18
CA LEU A 129 4.35 15.24 13.45
C LEU A 129 4.02 13.95 14.23
N SER A 130 4.25 13.96 15.55
CA SER A 130 3.92 12.81 16.40
C SER A 130 2.41 12.52 16.39
N ILE A 131 1.57 13.53 16.49
CA ILE A 131 0.11 13.37 16.40
C ILE A 131 -0.27 12.77 15.03
N LEU A 132 0.26 13.33 13.94
CA LEU A 132 -0.01 12.86 12.58
C LEU A 132 0.35 11.39 12.40
N LEU A 133 1.61 11.01 12.70
CA LEU A 133 2.11 9.66 12.47
C LEU A 133 1.41 8.63 13.36
N ASN A 134 1.16 8.95 14.63
CA ASN A 134 0.41 8.07 15.53
C ASN A 134 -1.04 7.87 15.05
N THR A 135 -1.71 8.94 14.62
CA THR A 135 -3.06 8.83 14.05
C THR A 135 -3.06 7.98 12.78
N ALA A 136 -2.05 8.15 11.93
CA ALA A 136 -1.88 7.34 10.73
C ALA A 136 -1.68 5.85 11.08
N ASP A 137 -0.85 5.54 12.06
CA ASP A 137 -0.62 4.15 12.48
C ASP A 137 -1.89 3.53 13.07
N MET A 138 -2.67 4.27 13.87
CA MET A 138 -3.95 3.81 14.40
C MET A 138 -4.99 3.57 13.28
N ALA A 139 -5.06 4.43 12.26
CA ALA A 139 -5.96 4.27 11.13
C ALA A 139 -5.56 3.07 10.24
N LYS A 140 -4.26 2.87 10.02
CA LYS A 140 -3.72 1.80 9.18
C LYS A 140 -3.85 0.41 9.81
N PHE A 141 -3.56 0.29 11.10
CA PHE A 141 -3.37 -0.99 11.78
C PHE A 141 -4.45 -1.32 12.82
N ALA A 142 -5.02 -0.31 13.50
CA ALA A 142 -6.06 -0.50 14.52
C ALA A 142 -7.47 -0.20 13.99
N LYS A 143 -7.67 0.07 12.70
CA LYS A 143 -8.97 0.43 12.09
C LYS A 143 -9.63 1.64 12.76
N ALA A 144 -8.85 2.56 13.33
CA ALA A 144 -9.38 3.79 13.86
C ALA A 144 -10.09 4.58 12.75
N GLN A 145 -11.13 5.32 13.16
CA GLN A 145 -11.91 6.18 12.26
C GLN A 145 -11.80 7.64 12.77
N PRO A 146 -10.71 8.34 12.43
CA PRO A 146 -10.57 9.74 12.81
C PRO A 146 -11.69 10.58 12.24
N THR A 147 -12.08 11.61 12.99
CA THR A 147 -13.11 12.56 12.59
C THR A 147 -12.67 13.40 11.39
N SER A 148 -13.62 14.07 10.73
CA SER A 148 -13.30 14.99 9.63
C SER A 148 -12.31 16.07 10.04
N ALA A 149 -12.45 16.61 11.25
CA ALA A 149 -11.53 17.61 11.79
C ALA A 149 -10.11 17.05 11.99
N GLU A 150 -9.97 15.83 12.50
CA GLU A 150 -8.67 15.18 12.66
C GLU A 150 -8.02 14.86 11.30
N ASN A 151 -8.82 14.50 10.29
CA ASN A 151 -8.31 14.28 8.94
C ASN A 151 -7.78 15.58 8.29
N GLU A 152 -8.46 16.70 8.48
CA GLU A 152 -8.02 18.03 8.02
C GLU A 152 -6.79 18.52 8.79
N LEU A 153 -6.73 18.30 10.10
CA LEU A 153 -5.57 18.64 10.90
C LEU A 153 -4.35 17.82 10.52
N ALA A 154 -4.51 16.53 10.22
CA ALA A 154 -3.39 15.66 9.86
C ALA A 154 -2.65 16.18 8.61
N ILE A 155 -3.37 16.55 7.55
CA ILE A 155 -2.72 17.08 6.35
C ILE A 155 -2.13 18.48 6.60
N THR A 156 -2.76 19.31 7.43
CA THR A 156 -2.24 20.61 7.83
C THR A 156 -0.91 20.45 8.57
N PHE A 157 -0.82 19.53 9.51
CA PHE A 157 0.42 19.23 10.23
C PHE A 157 1.54 18.74 9.31
N ALA A 158 1.20 17.98 8.24
CA ALA A 158 2.18 17.59 7.24
C ALA A 158 2.75 18.81 6.49
N PHE A 159 1.90 19.71 6.03
CA PHE A 159 2.32 20.95 5.38
C PHE A 159 3.20 21.79 6.30
N GLU A 160 2.75 22.04 7.53
CA GLU A 160 3.49 22.83 8.50
C GLU A 160 4.85 22.24 8.82
N PHE A 161 4.93 20.92 9.01
CA PHE A 161 6.19 20.23 9.26
C PHE A 161 7.20 20.42 8.12
N ILE A 162 6.76 20.25 6.87
CA ILE A 162 7.63 20.45 5.69
C ILE A 162 8.07 21.91 5.59
N HIS A 163 7.15 22.86 5.79
CA HIS A 163 7.49 24.28 5.75
C HIS A 163 8.48 24.71 6.84
N GLN A 164 8.39 24.14 8.03
CA GLN A 164 9.30 24.45 9.15
C GLN A 164 10.70 23.84 8.97
N THR A 165 10.78 22.72 8.24
CA THR A 165 12.04 21.96 8.13
C THR A 165 12.71 22.06 6.76
N LYS A 166 12.06 22.72 5.78
CA LYS A 166 12.69 22.98 4.48
C LYS A 166 13.94 23.84 4.65
N PRO A 167 14.98 23.65 3.82
CA PRO A 167 16.12 24.56 3.78
C PRO A 167 15.62 26.00 3.60
N GLN A 168 16.12 26.92 4.42
CA GLN A 168 15.90 28.34 4.17
C GLN A 168 16.86 28.73 3.05
N ASP A 169 16.35 29.22 1.93
CA ASP A 169 17.17 29.92 0.95
C ASP A 169 17.72 31.14 1.66
N ASN A 170 18.98 31.07 2.09
CA ASN A 170 19.73 32.25 2.45
C ASN A 170 20.05 32.91 1.12
N ASP A 171 19.18 33.82 0.65
CA ASP A 171 19.52 34.77 -0.38
C ASP A 171 20.69 35.61 0.17
N GLU A 172 21.93 35.25 -0.20
CA GLU A 172 23.09 36.16 -0.23
C GLU A 172 23.34 36.64 -1.65
#